data_fa46fdc46c536440c3dfe0b2e9fd6a0c
#
_entry.id   fa46fdc46c536440c3dfe0b2e9fd6a0c
#
_cell.length_a   1.000
_cell.length_b   1.000
_cell.length_c   1.000
_cell.angle_alpha   90.00
_cell.angle_beta   90.00
_cell.angle_gamma   90.00
#
_symmetry.space_group_name_H-M   'P 1'
#
loop_
_entity.id
_entity.type
_entity.pdbx_description
1 polymer ?
#
loop_
_entity_poly.entity_id
_entity_poly.type
_entity_poly.pdbx_seq_one_letter_code
_entity_poly.pdbx_strand_id
1 'polypeptide(L)'
;IEVVYLSRETPKTHLVSNMHIGSRLPAYASSIGRVIISELNETEVKNMFKNKELKGATDIAPKNIEEILSQRKIDSERGYVWSFGMIEENIGSCAATIFNYDGIPVGGLNVSGPKDVFVNETSKEAIIVKEAVLEAARKASEAMGFRSR
;
A
#
# COMPACT_ATOMS: atom_id res chain seq x y z
N ILE A 1 -10.93 -10.09 -1.71
CA ILE A 1 -10.60 -8.96 -0.82
C ILE A 1 -9.89 -7.92 -1.63
N GLU A 2 -10.45 -6.71 -1.66
CA GLU A 2 -10.00 -5.63 -2.52
C GLU A 2 -9.96 -4.31 -1.76
N VAL A 3 -9.11 -3.41 -2.19
CA VAL A 3 -9.17 -1.98 -1.87
C VAL A 3 -9.90 -1.24 -2.97
N VAL A 4 -10.49 -0.10 -2.61
CA VAL A 4 -11.17 0.81 -3.54
C VAL A 4 -10.49 2.18 -3.47
N TYR A 5 -10.16 2.73 -4.62
CA TYR A 5 -9.61 4.09 -4.72
C TYR A 5 -10.72 5.13 -4.55
N LEU A 6 -10.64 5.93 -3.50
CA LEU A 6 -11.63 6.96 -3.18
C LEU A 6 -11.24 8.35 -3.69
N SER A 7 -9.95 8.60 -3.84
CA SER A 7 -9.41 9.87 -4.34
C SER A 7 -8.13 9.62 -5.11
N ARG A 8 -7.84 10.47 -6.07
CA ARG A 8 -6.61 10.43 -6.86
C ARG A 8 -6.27 11.82 -7.38
N GLU A 9 -5.02 12.19 -7.20
CA GLU A 9 -4.39 13.32 -7.88
C GLU A 9 -3.47 12.80 -8.98
N THR A 10 -3.64 13.32 -10.20
CA THR A 10 -2.82 12.92 -11.34
C THR A 10 -1.92 14.10 -11.73
N PRO A 11 -0.60 13.92 -11.78
CA PRO A 11 0.28 14.95 -12.28
C PRO A 11 -0.01 15.27 -13.75
N LYS A 12 0.27 16.51 -14.18
CA LYS A 12 0.06 16.94 -15.58
C LYS A 12 1.03 16.28 -16.58
N THR A 13 1.88 15.38 -16.12
CA THR A 13 2.83 14.62 -16.95
C THR A 13 2.25 13.26 -17.30
N HIS A 14 2.72 12.67 -18.41
CA HIS A 14 2.22 11.42 -18.99
C HIS A 14 2.52 10.18 -18.13
N LEU A 15 2.04 10.14 -16.90
CA LEU A 15 2.07 8.89 -16.13
C LEU A 15 0.82 8.07 -16.42
N VAL A 16 0.97 6.98 -17.13
CA VAL A 16 -0.14 6.10 -17.50
C VAL A 16 -0.27 4.98 -16.48
N SER A 17 -0.93 5.24 -15.37
CA SER A 17 -1.56 4.19 -14.59
C SER A 17 -3.05 4.18 -14.93
N ASN A 18 -3.60 3.01 -15.25
CA ASN A 18 -5.02 2.85 -15.58
C ASN A 18 -5.96 2.98 -14.37
N MET A 19 -5.41 3.31 -13.18
CA MET A 19 -6.19 3.47 -11.96
C MET A 19 -6.98 4.77 -11.98
N HIS A 20 -8.24 4.70 -11.56
CA HIS A 20 -9.14 5.85 -11.41
C HIS A 20 -9.97 5.72 -10.13
N ILE A 21 -10.68 6.77 -9.75
CA ILE A 21 -11.59 6.73 -8.61
C ILE A 21 -12.62 5.62 -8.85
N GLY A 22 -12.82 4.75 -7.86
CA GLY A 22 -13.65 3.55 -7.95
C GLY A 22 -12.91 2.30 -8.44
N SER A 23 -11.68 2.39 -8.92
CA SER A 23 -10.87 1.21 -9.25
C SER A 23 -10.71 0.31 -8.03
N ARG A 24 -10.78 -0.99 -8.27
CA ARG A 24 -10.65 -2.04 -7.26
C ARG A 24 -9.39 -2.87 -7.55
N LEU A 25 -8.58 -3.07 -6.53
CA LEU A 25 -7.34 -3.86 -6.63
C LEU A 25 -7.27 -4.92 -5.53
N PRO A 26 -6.62 -6.07 -5.80
CA PRO A 26 -6.42 -7.08 -4.78
C PRO A 26 -5.61 -6.51 -3.61
N ALA A 27 -6.16 -6.60 -2.39
CA ALA A 27 -5.57 -5.99 -1.20
C ALA A 27 -4.17 -6.56 -0.88
N TYR A 28 -3.97 -7.86 -1.12
CA TYR A 28 -2.71 -8.55 -0.79
C TYR A 28 -1.51 -8.11 -1.64
N ALA A 29 -1.75 -7.51 -2.80
CA ALA A 29 -0.70 -7.12 -3.75
C ALA A 29 -0.60 -5.60 -3.93
N SER A 30 -1.70 -4.85 -3.73
CA SER A 30 -1.69 -3.40 -3.82
C SER A 30 -1.00 -2.77 -2.62
N SER A 31 -0.24 -1.70 -2.81
CA SER A 31 0.47 -1.01 -1.73
C SER A 31 -0.48 -0.49 -0.64
N ILE A 32 -1.64 0.07 -1.02
CA ILE A 32 -2.67 0.52 -0.07
C ILE A 32 -3.25 -0.65 0.72
N GLY A 33 -3.54 -1.77 0.07
CA GLY A 33 -4.04 -2.95 0.78
C GLY A 33 -3.01 -3.54 1.73
N ARG A 34 -1.75 -3.59 1.31
CA ARG A 34 -0.66 -4.11 2.13
C ARG A 34 -0.39 -3.29 3.38
N VAL A 35 -0.45 -1.94 3.34
CA VAL A 35 -0.29 -1.15 4.57
C VAL A 35 -1.42 -1.40 5.56
N ILE A 36 -2.66 -1.63 5.10
CA ILE A 36 -3.77 -1.99 5.98
C ILE A 36 -3.54 -3.39 6.56
N ILE A 37 -3.14 -4.35 5.73
CA ILE A 37 -2.85 -5.73 6.15
C ILE A 37 -1.67 -5.77 7.15
N SER A 38 -0.68 -4.89 7.01
CA SER A 38 0.48 -4.83 7.92
C SER A 38 0.11 -4.47 9.36
N GLU A 39 -1.02 -3.78 9.56
CA GLU A 39 -1.54 -3.41 10.89
C GLU A 39 -2.39 -4.52 11.54
N LEU A 40 -2.79 -5.53 10.79
CA LEU A 40 -3.58 -6.66 11.29
C LEU A 40 -2.67 -7.74 11.90
N ASN A 41 -3.16 -8.51 12.88
CA ASN A 41 -2.42 -9.66 13.36
C ASN A 41 -2.53 -10.86 12.40
N GLU A 42 -1.67 -11.87 12.58
CA GLU A 42 -1.63 -13.05 11.69
C GLU A 42 -2.96 -13.81 11.63
N THR A 43 -3.67 -13.91 12.76
CA THR A 43 -4.95 -14.61 12.83
C THR A 43 -6.02 -13.89 12.02
N GLU A 44 -6.06 -12.55 12.10
CA GLU A 44 -6.96 -11.72 11.31
C GLU A 44 -6.68 -11.89 9.81
N VAL A 45 -5.40 -11.83 9.40
CA VAL A 45 -5.00 -12.01 8.00
C VAL A 45 -5.35 -13.43 7.51
N LYS A 46 -5.04 -14.48 8.29
CA LYS A 46 -5.42 -15.87 7.95
C LYS A 46 -6.92 -16.03 7.76
N ASN A 47 -7.72 -15.46 8.66
CA ASN A 47 -9.18 -15.52 8.57
C ASN A 47 -9.70 -14.74 7.36
N MET A 48 -9.12 -13.57 7.07
CA MET A 48 -9.49 -12.72 5.94
C MET A 48 -9.30 -13.45 4.60
N PHE A 49 -8.19 -14.17 4.43
CA PHE A 49 -7.84 -14.87 3.18
C PHE A 49 -8.26 -16.34 3.15
N LYS A 50 -8.88 -16.85 4.22
CA LYS A 50 -9.34 -18.26 4.27
C LYS A 50 -10.29 -18.58 3.10
N ASN A 51 -9.94 -19.61 2.34
CA ASN A 51 -10.71 -20.06 1.15
C ASN A 51 -10.89 -18.96 0.07
N LYS A 52 -10.00 -17.97 0.02
CA LYS A 52 -10.00 -16.96 -1.04
C LYS A 52 -8.96 -17.30 -2.09
N GLU A 53 -9.34 -17.15 -3.34
CA GLU A 53 -8.42 -17.25 -4.45
C GLU A 53 -7.66 -15.93 -4.62
N LEU A 54 -6.34 -16.02 -4.83
CA LEU A 54 -5.48 -14.85 -5.06
C LEU A 54 -5.41 -14.58 -6.56
N LYS A 55 -6.02 -13.47 -7.00
CA LYS A 55 -6.11 -13.10 -8.42
C LYS A 55 -5.86 -11.60 -8.61
N GLY A 56 -5.58 -11.21 -9.86
CA GLY A 56 -5.51 -9.81 -10.27
C GLY A 56 -4.18 -9.12 -9.96
N ALA A 57 -3.11 -9.90 -9.78
CA ALA A 57 -1.76 -9.40 -9.57
C ALA A 57 -0.77 -10.09 -10.52
N THR A 58 0.43 -9.56 -10.61
CA THR A 58 1.52 -10.12 -11.42
C THR A 58 2.14 -11.37 -10.79
N ASP A 59 3.05 -12.01 -11.51
CA ASP A 59 3.71 -13.22 -11.05
C ASP A 59 4.65 -13.04 -9.85
N ILE A 60 5.06 -11.82 -9.55
CA ILE A 60 5.90 -11.53 -8.37
C ILE A 60 5.11 -11.25 -7.09
N ALA A 61 3.78 -11.11 -7.18
CA ALA A 61 2.92 -10.96 -6.02
C ALA A 61 2.79 -12.28 -5.24
N PRO A 62 2.47 -12.22 -3.93
CA PRO A 62 2.25 -13.41 -3.11
C PRO A 62 1.27 -14.40 -3.73
N LYS A 63 1.63 -15.70 -3.68
CA LYS A 63 0.84 -16.80 -4.29
C LYS A 63 0.01 -17.59 -3.28
N ASN A 64 0.30 -17.45 -1.99
CA ASN A 64 -0.33 -18.19 -0.90
C ASN A 64 -0.32 -17.36 0.38
N ILE A 65 -0.97 -17.89 1.43
CA ILE A 65 -1.10 -17.18 2.70
C ILE A 65 0.25 -17.01 3.42
N GLU A 66 1.15 -17.96 3.29
CA GLU A 66 2.48 -17.91 3.90
C GLU A 66 3.30 -16.74 3.34
N GLU A 67 3.24 -16.53 2.03
CA GLU A 67 3.90 -15.41 1.36
C GLU A 67 3.24 -14.07 1.74
N ILE A 68 1.91 -14.02 1.87
CA ILE A 68 1.20 -12.82 2.36
C ILE A 68 1.66 -12.47 3.78
N LEU A 69 1.75 -13.46 4.67
CA LEU A 69 2.20 -13.25 6.05
C LEU A 69 3.66 -12.82 6.14
N SER A 70 4.53 -13.40 5.30
CA SER A 70 5.92 -12.99 5.20
C SER A 70 6.04 -11.54 4.73
N GLN A 71 5.28 -11.16 3.72
CA GLN A 71 5.26 -9.79 3.23
C GLN A 71 4.67 -8.82 4.27
N ARG A 72 3.58 -9.21 4.93
CA ARG A 72 2.97 -8.46 6.03
C ARG A 72 3.99 -8.14 7.12
N LYS A 73 4.81 -9.12 7.52
CA LYS A 73 5.85 -8.93 8.54
C LYS A 73 6.85 -7.85 8.12
N ILE A 74 7.36 -7.92 6.90
CA ILE A 74 8.29 -6.93 6.35
C ILE A 74 7.68 -5.53 6.37
N ASP A 75 6.44 -5.41 5.90
CA ASP A 75 5.74 -4.13 5.81
C ASP A 75 5.44 -3.55 7.21
N SER A 76 5.05 -4.39 8.16
CA SER A 76 4.81 -3.99 9.56
C SER A 76 6.09 -3.52 10.27
N GLU A 77 7.21 -4.20 10.07
CA GLU A 77 8.50 -3.81 10.64
C GLU A 77 9.02 -2.48 10.06
N ARG A 78 8.70 -2.19 8.79
CA ARG A 78 9.06 -0.93 8.12
C ARG A 78 8.15 0.24 8.51
N GLY A 79 6.87 -0.02 8.80
CA GLY A 79 5.84 1.00 9.02
C GLY A 79 5.36 1.69 7.73
N TYR A 80 5.74 1.19 6.57
CA TYR A 80 5.28 1.62 5.25
C TYR A 80 5.47 0.49 4.23
N VAL A 81 4.78 0.57 3.10
CA VAL A 81 4.99 -0.32 1.96
C VAL A 81 5.83 0.38 0.90
N TRP A 82 6.87 -0.29 0.47
CA TRP A 82 7.64 0.03 -0.72
C TRP A 82 7.54 -1.13 -1.69
N SER A 83 7.02 -0.90 -2.87
CA SER A 83 6.66 -1.96 -3.79
C SER A 83 6.87 -1.56 -5.24
N PHE A 84 7.15 -2.53 -6.09
CA PHE A 84 7.12 -2.36 -7.54
C PHE A 84 6.73 -3.68 -8.23
N GLY A 85 6.04 -3.54 -9.36
CA GLY A 85 5.72 -4.64 -10.25
C GLY A 85 4.65 -5.63 -9.76
N MET A 86 4.03 -5.45 -8.59
CA MET A 86 3.07 -6.42 -8.05
C MET A 86 1.67 -6.34 -8.67
N ILE A 87 1.23 -5.16 -9.08
CA ILE A 87 -0.06 -4.94 -9.78
C ILE A 87 0.16 -4.70 -11.26
N GLU A 88 1.07 -3.81 -11.59
CA GLU A 88 1.50 -3.48 -12.94
C GLU A 88 3.02 -3.54 -12.99
N GLU A 89 3.58 -4.29 -13.95
CA GLU A 89 5.02 -4.61 -14.00
C GLU A 89 5.94 -3.39 -14.00
N ASN A 90 5.48 -2.30 -14.63
CA ASN A 90 6.27 -1.07 -14.80
C ASN A 90 5.95 0.02 -13.78
N ILE A 91 5.11 -0.27 -12.79
CA ILE A 91 4.69 0.68 -11.76
C ILE A 91 5.28 0.27 -10.40
N GLY A 92 5.87 1.26 -9.73
CA GLY A 92 6.22 1.16 -8.32
C GLY A 92 5.37 2.09 -7.47
N SER A 93 5.36 1.88 -6.17
CA SER A 93 4.60 2.70 -5.24
C SER A 93 5.17 2.65 -3.82
N CYS A 94 4.98 3.75 -3.10
CA CYS A 94 5.17 3.85 -1.66
C CYS A 94 3.82 4.16 -1.01
N ALA A 95 3.48 3.48 0.07
CA ALA A 95 2.21 3.70 0.78
C ALA A 95 2.41 3.71 2.30
N ALA A 96 1.51 4.43 2.99
CA ALA A 96 1.44 4.47 4.44
C ALA A 96 -0.02 4.42 4.93
N THR A 97 -0.21 3.90 6.14
CA THR A 97 -1.52 3.71 6.76
C THR A 97 -2.11 5.01 7.27
N ILE A 98 -3.42 5.16 7.14
CA ILE A 98 -4.21 6.22 7.76
C ILE A 98 -5.01 5.59 8.90
N PHE A 99 -4.88 6.17 10.10
CA PHE A 99 -5.54 5.72 11.33
C PHE A 99 -6.64 6.69 11.75
N ASN A 100 -7.69 6.16 12.39
CA ASN A 100 -8.68 6.97 13.07
C ASN A 100 -8.24 7.30 14.51
N TYR A 101 -9.10 8.00 15.27
CA TYR A 101 -8.85 8.40 16.67
C TYR A 101 -8.62 7.21 17.63
N ASP A 102 -9.13 6.02 17.30
CA ASP A 102 -8.92 4.78 18.08
C ASP A 102 -7.62 4.05 17.74
N GLY A 103 -6.86 4.55 16.75
CA GLY A 103 -5.67 3.87 16.23
C GLY A 103 -6.00 2.68 15.33
N ILE A 104 -7.22 2.63 14.78
CA ILE A 104 -7.64 1.59 13.83
C ILE A 104 -7.26 2.03 12.42
N PRO A 105 -6.64 1.16 11.60
CA PRO A 105 -6.36 1.46 10.21
C PRO A 105 -7.67 1.57 9.42
N VAL A 106 -7.94 2.74 8.85
CA VAL A 106 -9.16 3.04 8.09
C VAL A 106 -8.91 3.23 6.61
N GLY A 107 -7.66 3.34 6.21
CA GLY A 107 -7.28 3.51 4.82
C GLY A 107 -5.78 3.57 4.64
N GLY A 108 -5.36 3.87 3.43
CA GLY A 108 -3.96 4.11 3.10
C GLY A 108 -3.85 5.22 2.04
N LEU A 109 -2.71 5.86 2.03
CA LEU A 109 -2.31 6.83 1.02
C LEU A 109 -1.08 6.32 0.31
N ASN A 110 -1.03 6.45 -1.01
CA ASN A 110 0.16 6.07 -1.78
C ASN A 110 0.56 7.12 -2.82
N VAL A 111 1.82 7.07 -3.19
CA VAL A 111 2.36 7.66 -4.41
C VAL A 111 2.79 6.51 -5.31
N SER A 112 2.35 6.54 -6.56
CA SER A 112 2.75 5.57 -7.59
C SER A 112 3.47 6.29 -8.73
N GLY A 113 4.41 5.60 -9.35
CA GLY A 113 5.20 6.14 -10.43
C GLY A 113 5.91 5.08 -11.25
N PRO A 114 6.74 5.48 -12.24
CA PRO A 114 7.56 4.56 -13.00
C PRO A 114 8.42 3.69 -12.08
N LYS A 115 8.52 2.41 -12.39
CA LYS A 115 9.28 1.41 -11.60
C LYS A 115 10.70 1.88 -11.27
N ASP A 116 11.36 2.57 -12.18
CA ASP A 116 12.75 3.01 -12.03
C ASP A 116 12.98 3.88 -10.79
N VAL A 117 11.97 4.66 -10.36
CA VAL A 117 12.02 5.44 -9.12
C VAL A 117 12.04 4.53 -7.88
N PHE A 118 11.45 3.34 -7.98
CA PHE A 118 11.20 2.44 -6.86
C PHE A 118 12.19 1.26 -6.77
N VAL A 119 13.02 1.05 -7.79
CA VAL A 119 14.04 -0.01 -7.79
C VAL A 119 15.14 0.23 -6.76
N ASN A 120 15.48 1.50 -6.53
CA ASN A 120 16.49 1.90 -5.54
C ASN A 120 15.87 2.77 -4.44
N GLU A 121 15.51 2.16 -3.32
CA GLU A 121 14.89 2.83 -2.17
C GLU A 121 15.80 3.87 -1.49
N THR A 122 17.11 3.86 -1.78
CA THR A 122 18.10 4.79 -1.21
C THR A 122 18.41 5.97 -2.14
N SER A 123 17.80 6.05 -3.31
CA SER A 123 17.95 7.21 -4.20
C SER A 123 17.37 8.48 -3.57
N LYS A 124 17.82 9.65 -4.01
CA LYS A 124 17.28 10.93 -3.53
C LYS A 124 15.79 11.05 -3.79
N GLU A 125 15.36 10.64 -4.97
CA GLU A 125 13.96 10.64 -5.41
C GLU A 125 13.10 9.71 -4.53
N ALA A 126 13.59 8.51 -4.25
CA ALA A 126 12.91 7.54 -3.39
C ALA A 126 12.75 8.05 -1.95
N ILE A 127 13.77 8.69 -1.40
CA ILE A 127 13.73 9.29 -0.05
C ILE A 127 12.66 10.40 0.00
N ILE A 128 12.63 11.30 -0.99
CA ILE A 128 11.63 12.36 -1.08
C ILE A 128 10.21 11.79 -1.16
N VAL A 129 9.99 10.77 -2.00
CA VAL A 129 8.69 10.11 -2.14
C VAL A 129 8.26 9.49 -0.81
N LYS A 130 9.14 8.76 -0.15
CA LYS A 130 8.87 8.12 1.14
C LYS A 130 8.49 9.14 2.21
N GLU A 131 9.29 10.17 2.39
CA GLU A 131 9.04 11.22 3.38
C GLU A 131 7.71 11.94 3.12
N ALA A 132 7.40 12.26 1.87
CA ALA A 132 6.14 12.89 1.49
C ALA A 132 4.93 12.00 1.80
N VAL A 133 5.01 10.70 1.51
CA VAL A 133 3.94 9.74 1.79
C VAL A 133 3.71 9.58 3.29
N LEU A 134 4.78 9.41 4.07
CA LEU A 134 4.69 9.26 5.53
C LEU A 134 4.08 10.52 6.17
N GLU A 135 4.54 11.70 5.77
CA GLU A 135 4.03 12.98 6.29
C GLU A 135 2.57 13.21 5.89
N ALA A 136 2.17 12.89 4.66
CA ALA A 136 0.80 13.02 4.22
C ALA A 136 -0.14 12.06 4.97
N ALA A 137 0.27 10.80 5.17
CA ALA A 137 -0.51 9.82 5.92
C ALA A 137 -0.64 10.21 7.41
N ARG A 138 0.44 10.75 8.01
CA ARG A 138 0.42 11.29 9.36
C ARG A 138 -0.60 12.42 9.50
N LYS A 139 -0.56 13.41 8.60
CA LYS A 139 -1.52 14.54 8.59
C LYS A 139 -2.96 14.07 8.38
N ALA A 140 -3.18 13.10 7.50
CA ALA A 140 -4.50 12.53 7.28
C ALA A 140 -5.02 11.82 8.55
N SER A 141 -4.16 11.05 9.23
CA SER A 141 -4.50 10.40 10.49
C SER A 141 -4.82 11.41 11.59
N GLU A 142 -4.04 12.49 11.71
CA GLU A 142 -4.31 13.59 12.66
C GLU A 142 -5.64 14.27 12.38
N ALA A 143 -5.99 14.50 11.10
CA ALA A 143 -7.27 15.03 10.69
C ALA A 143 -8.44 14.07 11.04
N MET A 144 -8.17 12.75 11.11
CA MET A 144 -9.10 11.72 11.60
C MET A 144 -9.11 11.58 13.13
N GLY A 145 -8.38 12.46 13.83
CA GLY A 145 -8.31 12.49 15.29
C GLY A 145 -7.27 11.58 15.92
N PHE A 146 -6.45 10.90 15.12
CA PHE A 146 -5.35 10.08 15.61
C PHE A 146 -4.30 10.95 16.31
N ARG A 147 -3.88 10.53 17.50
CA ARG A 147 -2.75 11.13 18.23
C ARG A 147 -1.73 10.04 18.51
N SER A 148 -0.55 10.13 17.86
CA SER A 148 0.57 9.29 18.27
C SER A 148 0.92 9.59 19.73
N ARG A 149 0.93 8.56 20.53
CA ARG A 149 1.40 8.64 21.92
C ARG A 149 2.90 8.79 21.98
#